data_b1fac2a2f6476a9b5459b5c19b042fc0
#
_entry.id   b1fac2a2f6476a9b5459b5c19b042fc0
#
_cell.length_a   1.000
_cell.length_b   1.000
_cell.length_c   1.000
_cell.angle_alpha   90.00
_cell.angle_beta   90.00
_cell.angle_gamma   90.00
#
_symmetry.space_group_name_H-M   'P 1'
#
loop_
_entity.id
_entity.type
_entity.pdbx_description
1 polymer ?
#
loop_
_entity_poly.entity_id
_entity_poly.type
_entity_poly.pdbx_seq_one_letter_code
_entity_poly.pdbx_strand_id
1 'polypeptide(L)'
;GGDSPLRGTDGPLHVTRGKRRNPLFNAFIEAGQQAGWPYTPDYNGENQEGFGPMEATIWRGRRWSAANAYLRPALKSGKLRVIRALARRVIFVGNRATGVEIQRKGRIETVGAGREVILSASSINTPKLLMLSGIGPADHLREHEIRVRADRPGVGANLQDHLEIYMQYKALKPVSLYTYYNLLGKSRVGIEWLLQKTGLGASNQFE
;
A
#
# COMPACT_ATOMS: atom_id res chain seq x y z
N GLY A 1 17.78 -4.37 -4.33
CA GLY A 1 17.66 -5.73 -3.89
C GLY A 1 19.02 -6.39 -3.88
N GLY A 2 19.30 -7.24 -2.91
CA GLY A 2 20.54 -8.02 -2.88
C GLY A 2 20.40 -9.33 -3.69
N ASP A 3 21.51 -10.03 -3.90
CA ASP A 3 21.53 -11.36 -4.48
C ASP A 3 20.93 -12.38 -3.48
N SER A 4 19.63 -12.51 -3.49
CA SER A 4 18.89 -13.46 -2.67
C SER A 4 17.92 -14.24 -3.55
N PRO A 5 17.82 -15.55 -3.38
CA PRO A 5 16.85 -16.38 -4.13
C PRO A 5 15.39 -16.01 -3.80
N LEU A 6 15.17 -15.26 -2.72
CA LEU A 6 13.85 -14.79 -2.30
C LEU A 6 13.45 -13.48 -2.98
N ARG A 7 14.30 -12.88 -3.81
CA ARG A 7 14.06 -11.57 -4.43
C ARG A 7 14.20 -11.62 -5.93
N GLY A 8 13.24 -11.03 -6.64
CA GLY A 8 13.38 -10.76 -8.06
C GLY A 8 14.34 -9.61 -8.34
N THR A 9 15.07 -9.66 -9.45
CA THR A 9 16.07 -8.65 -9.85
C THR A 9 15.62 -7.80 -11.03
N ASP A 10 14.68 -8.28 -11.83
CA ASP A 10 14.25 -7.70 -13.13
C ASP A 10 12.78 -7.28 -13.16
N GLY A 11 12.08 -7.35 -12.03
CA GLY A 11 10.69 -6.97 -11.92
C GLY A 11 10.46 -5.45 -12.09
N PRO A 12 9.26 -5.03 -12.52
CA PRO A 12 8.94 -3.61 -12.74
C PRO A 12 8.75 -2.81 -11.44
N LEU A 13 8.62 -3.48 -10.28
CA LEU A 13 8.52 -2.82 -8.99
C LEU A 13 9.92 -2.68 -8.38
N HIS A 14 10.43 -1.47 -8.41
CA HIS A 14 11.75 -1.18 -7.82
C HIS A 14 11.65 -0.94 -6.33
N VAL A 15 12.55 -1.57 -5.60
CA VAL A 15 12.76 -1.42 -4.16
C VAL A 15 14.20 -0.97 -3.94
N THR A 16 14.40 0.05 -3.09
CA THR A 16 15.72 0.55 -2.72
C THR A 16 15.87 0.50 -1.21
N ARG A 17 17.09 0.18 -0.79
CA ARG A 17 17.47 0.29 0.62
C ARG A 17 17.71 1.74 0.98
N GLY A 18 17.21 2.18 2.12
CA GLY A 18 17.43 3.51 2.67
C GLY A 18 18.91 3.83 2.88
N LYS A 19 19.27 5.10 2.71
CA LYS A 19 20.69 5.55 2.81
C LYS A 19 21.14 5.80 4.26
N ARG A 20 20.24 5.68 5.23
CA ARG A 20 20.51 5.85 6.67
C ARG A 20 21.34 7.10 6.99
N ARG A 21 20.97 8.24 6.40
CA ARG A 21 21.71 9.50 6.56
C ARG A 21 21.58 10.08 7.96
N ASN A 22 20.45 9.83 8.64
CA ASN A 22 20.26 10.29 10.00
C ASN A 22 20.97 9.33 10.98
N PRO A 23 21.85 9.82 11.88
CA PRO A 23 22.57 8.97 12.84
C PRO A 23 21.67 8.20 13.79
N LEU A 24 20.43 8.65 14.01
CA LEU A 24 19.47 7.96 14.88
C LEU A 24 19.10 6.57 14.36
N PHE A 25 19.15 6.32 13.05
CA PHE A 25 18.85 4.98 12.51
C PHE A 25 19.91 3.95 12.92
N ASN A 26 21.18 4.31 12.86
CA ASN A 26 22.25 3.43 13.31
C ASN A 26 22.20 3.24 14.82
N ALA A 27 22.02 4.34 15.58
CA ALA A 27 21.88 4.27 17.03
C ALA A 27 20.69 3.37 17.46
N PHE A 28 19.56 3.39 16.74
CA PHE A 28 18.42 2.54 17.02
C PHE A 28 18.72 1.05 16.75
N ILE A 29 19.41 0.74 15.65
CA ILE A 29 19.85 -0.62 15.34
C ILE A 29 20.83 -1.13 16.40
N GLU A 30 21.80 -0.31 16.79
CA GLU A 30 22.77 -0.63 17.85
C GLU A 30 22.08 -0.86 19.20
N ALA A 31 21.12 -0.01 19.56
CA ALA A 31 20.32 -0.19 20.78
C ALA A 31 19.52 -1.51 20.78
N GLY A 32 18.97 -1.88 19.64
CA GLY A 32 18.30 -3.17 19.49
C GLY A 32 19.24 -4.36 19.72
N GLN A 33 20.45 -4.30 19.18
CA GLN A 33 21.47 -5.33 19.41
C GLN A 33 21.93 -5.37 20.87
N GLN A 34 22.10 -4.22 21.52
CA GLN A 34 22.41 -4.13 22.96
C GLN A 34 21.28 -4.71 23.84
N ALA A 35 20.05 -4.64 23.37
CA ALA A 35 18.89 -5.26 24.04
C ALA A 35 18.76 -6.77 23.75
N GLY A 36 19.70 -7.37 23.04
CA GLY A 36 19.74 -8.81 22.75
C GLY A 36 19.03 -9.24 21.46
N TRP A 37 18.55 -8.29 20.64
CA TRP A 37 17.93 -8.61 19.36
C TRP A 37 18.97 -8.77 18.25
N PRO A 38 18.75 -9.68 17.29
CA PRO A 38 19.70 -9.86 16.19
C PRO A 38 19.67 -8.67 15.23
N TYR A 39 20.81 -8.46 14.55
CA TYR A 39 20.84 -7.62 13.37
C TYR A 39 20.31 -8.38 12.16
N THR A 40 19.32 -7.84 11.46
CA THR A 40 18.86 -8.39 10.18
C THR A 40 19.21 -7.45 9.03
N PRO A 41 20.06 -7.87 8.07
CA PRO A 41 20.38 -7.06 6.90
C PRO A 41 19.22 -7.00 5.90
N ASP A 42 18.27 -7.94 6.00
CA ASP A 42 17.13 -8.08 5.10
C ASP A 42 15.91 -8.67 5.83
N TYR A 43 15.04 -7.79 6.34
CA TYR A 43 13.82 -8.20 7.05
C TYR A 43 12.73 -8.82 6.12
N ASN A 44 12.94 -8.82 4.80
CA ASN A 44 12.12 -9.55 3.83
C ASN A 44 12.84 -10.80 3.28
N GLY A 45 13.98 -11.16 3.87
CA GLY A 45 14.78 -12.31 3.53
C GLY A 45 14.44 -13.54 4.36
N GLU A 46 15.42 -14.39 4.56
CA GLU A 46 15.30 -15.65 5.30
C GLU A 46 15.05 -15.39 6.80
N ASN A 47 15.77 -14.41 7.39
CA ASN A 47 15.64 -14.02 8.80
C ASN A 47 14.95 -12.67 8.91
N GLN A 48 13.64 -12.68 9.20
CA GLN A 48 12.83 -11.48 9.23
C GLN A 48 12.82 -10.76 10.59
N GLU A 49 13.19 -11.48 11.67
CA GLU A 49 13.19 -10.95 13.02
C GLU A 49 14.50 -10.25 13.34
N GLY A 50 14.41 -9.05 13.94
CA GLY A 50 15.56 -8.27 14.36
C GLY A 50 15.53 -6.80 13.97
N PHE A 51 16.66 -6.13 14.16
CA PHE A 51 16.86 -4.72 13.83
C PHE A 51 17.71 -4.58 12.58
N GLY A 52 17.26 -3.79 11.62
CA GLY A 52 17.99 -3.63 10.37
C GLY A 52 17.52 -2.45 9.53
N PRO A 53 18.16 -2.23 8.37
CA PRO A 53 17.80 -1.15 7.46
C PRO A 53 16.47 -1.42 6.79
N MET A 54 15.61 -0.40 6.72
CA MET A 54 14.35 -0.47 6.00
C MET A 54 14.54 -0.29 4.49
N GLU A 55 13.64 -0.88 3.76
CA GLU A 55 13.55 -0.74 2.30
C GLU A 55 12.26 -0.01 1.91
N ALA A 56 12.31 0.68 0.79
CA ALA A 56 11.18 1.44 0.30
C ALA A 56 10.99 1.28 -1.22
N THR A 57 9.75 1.36 -1.67
CA THR A 57 9.41 1.41 -3.09
C THR A 57 9.71 2.80 -3.65
N ILE A 58 11.00 3.07 -3.83
CA ILE A 58 11.54 4.31 -4.39
C ILE A 58 12.42 3.97 -5.59
N TRP A 59 12.27 4.74 -6.66
CA TRP A 59 13.11 4.65 -7.85
C TRP A 59 13.48 6.03 -8.38
N ARG A 60 14.77 6.28 -8.56
CA ARG A 60 15.30 7.57 -9.04
C ARG A 60 14.75 8.75 -8.24
N GLY A 61 14.74 8.63 -6.90
CA GLY A 61 14.27 9.65 -5.97
C GLY A 61 12.77 9.95 -6.03
N ARG A 62 11.96 9.03 -6.54
CA ARG A 62 10.50 9.15 -6.60
C ARG A 62 9.84 7.90 -6.03
N ARG A 63 8.70 8.08 -5.37
CA ARG A 63 7.86 6.96 -4.97
C ARG A 63 7.50 6.11 -6.20
N TRP A 64 7.83 4.84 -6.13
CA TRP A 64 7.58 3.86 -7.18
C TRP A 64 6.41 2.97 -6.82
N SER A 65 5.20 3.51 -6.97
CA SER A 65 3.96 2.79 -6.63
C SER A 65 3.61 1.74 -7.70
N ALA A 66 2.66 0.86 -7.37
CA ALA A 66 2.07 -0.09 -8.32
C ALA A 66 1.53 0.62 -9.58
N ALA A 67 1.05 1.86 -9.45
CA ALA A 67 0.63 2.65 -10.61
C ALA A 67 1.81 2.96 -11.56
N ASN A 68 2.99 3.25 -11.03
CA ASN A 68 4.18 3.48 -11.85
C ASN A 68 4.74 2.18 -12.45
N ALA A 69 4.75 1.12 -11.66
CA ALA A 69 5.32 -0.17 -12.03
C ALA A 69 4.44 -0.93 -13.04
N TYR A 70 3.13 -0.92 -12.86
CA TYR A 70 2.20 -1.78 -13.59
C TYR A 70 1.15 -1.02 -14.39
N LEU A 71 0.41 -0.09 -13.74
CA LEU A 71 -0.75 0.55 -14.37
C LEU A 71 -0.38 1.41 -15.57
N ARG A 72 0.62 2.28 -15.44
CA ARG A 72 1.03 3.18 -16.53
C ARG A 72 1.58 2.44 -17.75
N PRO A 73 2.43 1.40 -17.61
CA PRO A 73 2.83 0.56 -18.74
C PRO A 73 1.64 -0.15 -19.40
N ALA A 74 0.72 -0.72 -18.58
CA ALA A 74 -0.47 -1.39 -19.11
C ALA A 74 -1.42 -0.44 -19.87
N LEU A 75 -1.58 0.80 -19.41
CA LEU A 75 -2.36 1.82 -20.13
C LEU A 75 -1.75 2.15 -21.51
N LYS A 76 -0.41 2.19 -21.60
CA LYS A 76 0.27 2.44 -22.87
C LYS A 76 0.07 1.33 -23.89
N SER A 77 -0.21 0.09 -23.47
CA SER A 77 -0.49 -1.04 -24.35
C SER A 77 -1.84 -0.93 -25.08
N GLY A 78 -2.72 -0.01 -24.66
CA GLY A 78 -4.08 0.13 -25.19
C GLY A 78 -5.05 -0.98 -24.77
N LYS A 79 -4.57 -2.02 -24.08
CA LYS A 79 -5.38 -3.18 -23.63
C LYS A 79 -6.11 -2.94 -22.30
N LEU A 80 -5.79 -1.85 -21.59
CA LEU A 80 -6.38 -1.48 -20.31
C LEU A 80 -7.08 -0.13 -20.40
N ARG A 81 -8.26 -0.04 -19.80
CA ARG A 81 -9.00 1.21 -19.63
C ARG A 81 -9.34 1.44 -18.17
N VAL A 82 -9.08 2.63 -17.65
CA VAL A 82 -9.48 3.06 -16.31
C VAL A 82 -10.76 3.87 -16.42
N ILE A 83 -11.77 3.49 -15.64
CA ILE A 83 -13.06 4.20 -15.54
C ILE A 83 -13.19 4.71 -14.10
N ARG A 84 -13.41 6.00 -13.92
CA ARG A 84 -13.72 6.59 -12.63
C ARG A 84 -15.23 6.53 -12.39
N ALA A 85 -15.65 5.65 -11.49
CA ALA A 85 -17.05 5.41 -11.16
C ALA A 85 -17.19 4.85 -9.74
N LEU A 86 -18.40 4.89 -9.19
CA LEU A 86 -18.75 4.18 -7.98
C LEU A 86 -19.22 2.77 -8.37
N ALA A 87 -18.53 1.72 -7.93
CA ALA A 87 -19.02 0.35 -8.05
C ALA A 87 -20.15 0.13 -7.04
N ARG A 88 -21.30 -0.33 -7.53
CA ARG A 88 -22.51 -0.52 -6.72
C ARG A 88 -22.71 -1.97 -6.30
N ARG A 89 -22.57 -2.89 -7.24
CA ARG A 89 -22.67 -4.33 -6.99
C ARG A 89 -22.11 -5.14 -8.16
N VAL A 90 -21.76 -6.37 -7.89
CA VAL A 90 -21.42 -7.37 -8.92
C VAL A 90 -22.73 -7.95 -9.48
N ILE A 91 -22.77 -8.14 -10.80
CA ILE A 91 -23.90 -8.72 -11.52
C ILE A 91 -23.62 -10.20 -11.75
N PHE A 92 -24.64 -11.02 -11.54
CA PHE A 92 -24.55 -12.46 -11.71
C PHE A 92 -25.64 -13.00 -12.64
N VAL A 93 -25.29 -14.02 -13.41
CA VAL A 93 -26.22 -14.90 -14.11
C VAL A 93 -26.00 -16.32 -13.57
N GLY A 94 -27.01 -16.90 -12.90
CA GLY A 94 -26.79 -18.09 -12.09
C GLY A 94 -25.69 -17.83 -11.03
N ASN A 95 -24.67 -18.66 -10.97
CA ASN A 95 -23.52 -18.52 -10.05
C ASN A 95 -22.33 -17.83 -10.69
N ARG A 96 -22.42 -17.35 -11.92
CA ARG A 96 -21.34 -16.69 -12.64
C ARG A 96 -21.43 -15.18 -12.48
N ALA A 97 -20.32 -14.54 -12.06
CA ALA A 97 -20.17 -13.10 -12.13
C ALA A 97 -19.99 -12.67 -13.60
N THR A 98 -20.89 -11.83 -14.09
CA THR A 98 -20.96 -11.41 -15.50
C THR A 98 -20.69 -9.92 -15.71
N GLY A 99 -20.51 -9.17 -14.63
CA GLY A 99 -20.22 -7.74 -14.74
C GLY A 99 -20.33 -7.02 -13.41
N VAL A 100 -20.23 -5.70 -13.50
CA VAL A 100 -20.37 -4.78 -12.36
C VAL A 100 -21.34 -3.66 -12.74
N GLU A 101 -22.29 -3.39 -11.86
CA GLU A 101 -23.12 -2.19 -11.91
C GLU A 101 -22.32 -1.03 -11.33
N ILE A 102 -22.18 0.03 -12.10
CA ILE A 102 -21.44 1.23 -11.72
C ILE A 102 -22.33 2.47 -11.78
N GLN A 103 -22.03 3.47 -10.98
CA GLN A 103 -22.61 4.80 -11.10
C GLN A 103 -21.57 5.78 -11.58
N ARG A 104 -21.82 6.43 -12.72
CA ARG A 104 -20.93 7.39 -13.33
C ARG A 104 -21.71 8.63 -13.78
N LYS A 105 -21.27 9.81 -13.37
CA LYS A 105 -21.94 11.08 -13.70
C LYS A 105 -23.46 11.06 -13.45
N GLY A 106 -23.87 10.48 -12.32
CA GLY A 106 -25.28 10.34 -11.93
C GLY A 106 -26.05 9.22 -12.62
N ARG A 107 -25.51 8.56 -13.63
CA ARG A 107 -26.15 7.48 -14.38
C ARG A 107 -25.68 6.11 -13.90
N ILE A 108 -26.57 5.13 -13.93
CA ILE A 108 -26.26 3.73 -13.65
C ILE A 108 -25.92 3.06 -14.98
N GLU A 109 -24.79 2.41 -15.03
CA GLU A 109 -24.25 1.71 -16.21
C GLU A 109 -23.79 0.32 -15.79
N THR A 110 -23.76 -0.62 -16.74
CA THR A 110 -23.21 -1.97 -16.55
C THR A 110 -21.93 -2.13 -17.33
N VAL A 111 -20.89 -2.61 -16.66
CA VAL A 111 -19.64 -3.04 -17.30
C VAL A 111 -19.61 -4.57 -17.29
N GLY A 112 -19.66 -5.18 -18.48
CA GLY A 112 -19.64 -6.65 -18.63
C GLY A 112 -18.26 -7.24 -18.39
N ALA A 113 -18.21 -8.46 -17.85
CA ALA A 113 -17.02 -9.26 -17.65
C ALA A 113 -17.09 -10.57 -18.44
N GLY A 114 -16.15 -10.79 -19.36
CA GLY A 114 -16.09 -12.01 -20.16
C GLY A 114 -15.51 -13.22 -19.42
N ARG A 115 -14.59 -12.98 -18.50
CA ARG A 115 -13.89 -14.03 -17.73
C ARG A 115 -14.23 -13.95 -16.24
N GLU A 116 -13.85 -12.87 -15.58
CA GLU A 116 -13.94 -12.71 -14.13
C GLU A 116 -14.12 -11.24 -13.72
N VAL A 117 -14.55 -11.04 -12.48
CA VAL A 117 -14.60 -9.76 -11.79
C VAL A 117 -13.65 -9.83 -10.59
N ILE A 118 -12.63 -8.98 -10.57
CA ILE A 118 -11.65 -8.91 -9.49
C ILE A 118 -12.00 -7.75 -8.57
N LEU A 119 -12.22 -8.05 -7.28
CA LEU A 119 -12.50 -7.06 -6.26
C LEU A 119 -11.23 -6.75 -5.45
N SER A 120 -10.74 -5.52 -5.56
CA SER A 120 -9.55 -5.02 -4.86
C SER A 120 -9.84 -3.64 -4.24
N ALA A 121 -10.96 -3.53 -3.51
CA ALA A 121 -11.47 -2.28 -2.98
C ALA A 121 -11.11 -2.05 -1.50
N SER A 122 -10.04 -2.65 -1.03
CA SER A 122 -9.51 -2.68 0.34
C SER A 122 -10.36 -3.51 1.33
N SER A 123 -9.87 -3.64 2.55
CA SER A 123 -10.45 -4.48 3.61
C SER A 123 -11.86 -4.05 4.04
N ILE A 124 -12.24 -2.80 3.84
CA ILE A 124 -13.57 -2.28 4.17
C ILE A 124 -14.51 -2.33 2.97
N ASN A 125 -14.07 -1.84 1.81
CA ASN A 125 -14.97 -1.70 0.67
C ASN A 125 -15.16 -3.01 -0.13
N THR A 126 -14.22 -3.95 -0.09
CA THR A 126 -14.39 -5.26 -0.73
C THR A 126 -15.54 -6.05 -0.09
N PRO A 127 -15.56 -6.27 1.24
CA PRO A 127 -16.70 -6.94 1.89
C PRO A 127 -18.01 -6.15 1.73
N LYS A 128 -17.99 -4.82 1.81
CA LYS A 128 -19.16 -3.99 1.53
C LYS A 128 -19.73 -4.28 0.13
N LEU A 129 -18.87 -4.33 -0.90
CA LEU A 129 -19.30 -4.59 -2.27
C LEU A 129 -19.82 -6.02 -2.45
N LEU A 130 -19.23 -7.00 -1.75
CA LEU A 130 -19.74 -8.37 -1.69
C LEU A 130 -21.14 -8.42 -1.06
N MET A 131 -21.35 -7.76 0.09
CA MET A 131 -22.64 -7.71 0.78
C MET A 131 -23.71 -7.02 -0.10
N LEU A 132 -23.40 -5.90 -0.72
CA LEU A 132 -24.28 -5.22 -1.68
C LEU A 132 -24.61 -6.09 -2.90
N SER A 133 -23.80 -7.12 -3.16
CA SER A 133 -24.02 -8.11 -4.24
C SER A 133 -24.74 -9.38 -3.74
N GLY A 134 -25.18 -9.41 -2.47
CA GLY A 134 -25.89 -10.53 -1.86
C GLY A 134 -24.98 -11.65 -1.31
N ILE A 135 -23.69 -11.38 -1.14
CA ILE A 135 -22.70 -12.34 -0.60
C ILE A 135 -22.21 -11.83 0.76
N GLY A 136 -22.59 -12.49 1.84
CA GLY A 136 -22.25 -12.09 3.20
C GLY A 136 -23.09 -12.82 4.23
N PRO A 137 -23.05 -12.41 5.53
CA PRO A 137 -23.88 -12.98 6.58
C PRO A 137 -25.37 -12.84 6.25
N ALA A 138 -26.08 -13.96 6.14
CA ALA A 138 -27.44 -13.98 5.61
C ALA A 138 -28.42 -13.11 6.41
N ASP A 139 -28.33 -13.15 7.74
CA ASP A 139 -29.25 -12.38 8.58
C ASP A 139 -29.00 -10.88 8.46
N HIS A 140 -27.73 -10.46 8.47
CA HIS A 140 -27.37 -9.07 8.22
C HIS A 140 -27.82 -8.57 6.84
N LEU A 141 -27.72 -9.39 5.80
CA LEU A 141 -28.21 -9.02 4.47
C LEU A 141 -29.74 -8.86 4.45
N ARG A 142 -30.48 -9.72 5.16
CA ARG A 142 -31.96 -9.62 5.28
C ARG A 142 -32.39 -8.37 6.03
N GLU A 143 -31.70 -8.01 7.11
CA GLU A 143 -31.95 -6.75 7.85
C GLU A 143 -31.87 -5.51 6.95
N HIS A 144 -31.04 -5.56 5.93
CA HIS A 144 -30.85 -4.48 4.94
C HIS A 144 -31.64 -4.69 3.64
N GLU A 145 -32.61 -5.60 3.62
CA GLU A 145 -33.43 -5.92 2.45
C GLU A 145 -32.62 -6.37 1.22
N ILE A 146 -31.40 -6.88 1.45
CA ILE A 146 -30.54 -7.39 0.40
C ILE A 146 -30.84 -8.88 0.20
N ARG A 147 -31.19 -9.25 -1.04
CA ARG A 147 -31.43 -10.66 -1.39
C ARG A 147 -30.16 -11.47 -1.17
N VAL A 148 -30.23 -12.48 -0.29
CA VAL A 148 -29.14 -13.41 -0.03
C VAL A 148 -28.89 -14.28 -1.26
N ARG A 149 -27.69 -14.19 -1.80
CA ARG A 149 -27.19 -15.03 -2.88
C ARG A 149 -26.33 -16.16 -2.35
N ALA A 150 -25.46 -15.83 -1.42
CA ALA A 150 -24.59 -16.80 -0.74
C ALA A 150 -24.40 -16.36 0.71
N ASP A 151 -24.71 -17.24 1.63
CA ASP A 151 -24.40 -17.03 3.03
C ASP A 151 -22.91 -17.26 3.27
N ARG A 152 -22.22 -16.20 3.69
CA ARG A 152 -20.79 -16.18 3.96
C ARG A 152 -20.51 -15.35 5.21
N PRO A 153 -20.63 -15.94 6.40
CA PRO A 153 -20.51 -15.20 7.67
C PRO A 153 -19.14 -14.55 7.89
N GLY A 154 -18.08 -15.05 7.22
CA GLY A 154 -16.75 -14.43 7.28
C GLY A 154 -16.58 -13.14 6.48
N VAL A 155 -17.54 -12.76 5.63
CA VAL A 155 -17.44 -11.50 4.86
C VAL A 155 -17.64 -10.30 5.77
N GLY A 156 -16.59 -9.48 5.91
CA GLY A 156 -16.56 -8.30 6.78
C GLY A 156 -16.28 -8.59 8.25
N ALA A 157 -16.07 -9.86 8.61
CA ALA A 157 -15.68 -10.26 9.96
C ALA A 157 -14.15 -10.23 10.13
N ASN A 158 -13.70 -10.25 11.40
CA ASN A 158 -12.28 -10.37 11.79
C ASN A 158 -11.37 -9.28 11.18
N LEU A 159 -11.87 -8.06 11.01
CA LEU A 159 -11.03 -6.94 10.62
C LEU A 159 -9.99 -6.68 11.73
N GLN A 160 -8.73 -6.68 11.34
CA GLN A 160 -7.60 -6.38 12.21
C GLN A 160 -6.81 -5.20 11.64
N ASP A 161 -6.27 -4.39 12.53
CA ASP A 161 -5.36 -3.30 12.17
C ASP A 161 -4.16 -3.32 13.11
N HIS A 162 -3.09 -2.61 12.74
CA HIS A 162 -1.89 -2.52 13.55
C HIS A 162 -2.16 -1.74 14.84
N LEU A 163 -1.75 -2.31 15.98
CA LEU A 163 -1.68 -1.57 17.23
C LEU A 163 -0.40 -0.72 17.20
N GLU A 164 -0.54 0.60 17.24
CA GLU A 164 0.59 1.53 17.25
C GLU A 164 0.71 2.24 18.58
N ILE A 165 1.93 2.35 19.09
CA ILE A 165 2.27 3.14 20.28
C ILE A 165 3.32 4.15 19.88
N TYR A 166 3.01 5.44 20.03
CA TYR A 166 3.93 6.53 19.74
C TYR A 166 4.67 6.95 21.00
N MET A 167 5.98 6.72 21.04
CA MET A 167 6.86 7.23 22.08
C MET A 167 7.64 8.42 21.54
N GLN A 168 7.50 9.58 22.16
CA GLN A 168 8.15 10.81 21.73
C GLN A 168 9.21 11.24 22.72
N TYR A 169 10.41 11.52 22.21
CA TYR A 169 11.51 12.02 23.00
C TYR A 169 12.02 13.35 22.44
N LYS A 170 12.39 14.27 23.32
CA LYS A 170 13.06 15.51 22.95
C LYS A 170 14.53 15.23 22.69
N ALA A 171 14.99 15.44 21.48
CA ALA A 171 16.41 15.32 21.15
C ALA A 171 17.20 16.48 21.76
N LEU A 172 18.33 16.17 22.40
CA LEU A 172 19.26 17.19 22.95
C LEU A 172 20.17 17.79 21.88
N LYS A 173 20.29 17.12 20.73
CA LYS A 173 21.08 17.55 19.57
C LYS A 173 20.16 17.81 18.38
N PRO A 174 20.52 18.64 17.40
CA PRO A 174 19.68 18.93 16.23
C PRO A 174 19.70 17.79 15.19
N VAL A 175 19.37 16.58 15.63
CA VAL A 175 19.36 15.35 14.79
C VAL A 175 17.97 15.01 14.24
N SER A 176 16.92 15.67 14.70
CA SER A 176 15.55 15.40 14.23
C SER A 176 15.25 16.11 12.91
N LEU A 177 14.27 15.59 12.16
CA LEU A 177 13.79 16.22 10.93
C LEU A 177 13.12 17.58 11.17
N TYR A 178 12.81 17.92 12.43
CA TYR A 178 12.20 19.20 12.82
C TYR A 178 13.03 20.40 12.38
N THR A 179 14.35 20.26 12.28
CA THR A 179 15.26 21.32 11.78
C THR A 179 14.94 21.77 10.34
N TYR A 180 14.26 20.95 9.56
CA TYR A 180 13.83 21.23 8.18
C TYR A 180 12.39 21.75 8.07
N TYR A 181 11.67 21.90 9.19
CA TYR A 181 10.25 22.29 9.17
C TYR A 181 10.00 23.80 8.96
N ASN A 182 11.05 24.60 8.98
CA ASN A 182 10.97 26.02 8.61
C ASN A 182 10.95 26.22 7.07
N LEU A 183 10.64 27.43 6.63
CA LEU A 183 10.50 27.74 5.20
C LEU A 183 11.79 27.48 4.41
N LEU A 184 12.93 27.89 4.96
CA LEU A 184 14.24 27.69 4.32
C LEU A 184 14.60 26.22 4.22
N GLY A 185 14.38 25.45 5.28
CA GLY A 185 14.61 23.99 5.30
C GLY A 185 13.75 23.27 4.27
N LYS A 186 12.45 23.56 4.20
CA LYS A 186 11.54 23.00 3.19
C LYS A 186 11.97 23.37 1.78
N SER A 187 12.34 24.61 1.55
CA SER A 187 12.81 25.08 0.24
C SER A 187 14.09 24.35 -0.17
N ARG A 188 15.05 24.20 0.74
CA ARG A 188 16.29 23.46 0.49
C ARG A 188 16.02 22.00 0.09
N VAL A 189 15.17 21.30 0.85
CA VAL A 189 14.78 19.92 0.54
C VAL A 189 14.08 19.84 -0.82
N GLY A 190 13.18 20.78 -1.11
CA GLY A 190 12.49 20.85 -2.39
C GLY A 190 13.41 21.08 -3.58
N ILE A 191 14.34 22.03 -3.48
CA ILE A 191 15.32 22.36 -4.53
C ILE A 191 16.27 21.18 -4.76
N GLU A 192 16.83 20.57 -3.71
CA GLU A 192 17.68 19.39 -3.82
C GLU A 192 16.96 18.26 -4.55
N TRP A 193 15.71 18.00 -4.18
CA TRP A 193 14.93 16.98 -4.85
C TRP A 193 14.59 17.32 -6.30
N LEU A 194 14.26 18.58 -6.61
CA LEU A 194 13.92 19.00 -7.97
C LEU A 194 15.11 18.85 -8.92
N LEU A 195 16.29 19.27 -8.48
CA LEU A 195 17.51 19.30 -9.30
C LEU A 195 18.20 17.94 -9.35
N GLN A 196 18.34 17.25 -8.21
CA GLN A 196 19.21 16.08 -8.09
C GLN A 196 18.44 14.77 -7.85
N LYS A 197 17.13 14.84 -7.47
CA LYS A 197 16.35 13.68 -7.05
C LYS A 197 16.96 12.92 -5.88
N THR A 198 17.62 13.66 -4.97
CA THR A 198 18.29 13.16 -3.76
C THR A 198 17.77 13.84 -2.50
N GLY A 199 18.40 13.57 -1.35
CA GLY A 199 18.07 14.18 -0.07
C GLY A 199 16.78 13.66 0.55
N LEU A 200 16.29 14.38 1.56
CA LEU A 200 15.09 14.00 2.31
C LEU A 200 13.83 13.93 1.43
N GLY A 201 13.75 14.74 0.37
CA GLY A 201 12.64 14.70 -0.59
C GLY A 201 12.61 13.44 -1.46
N ALA A 202 13.69 12.66 -1.48
CA ALA A 202 13.81 11.41 -2.22
C ALA A 202 13.66 10.17 -1.32
N SER A 203 13.37 10.35 -0.03
CA SER A 203 13.21 9.29 0.96
C SER A 203 11.75 9.15 1.39
N ASN A 204 11.44 8.09 2.12
CA ASN A 204 10.15 7.91 2.77
C ASN A 204 10.15 8.38 4.24
N GLN A 205 11.22 9.00 4.70
CA GLN A 205 11.46 9.48 6.06
C GLN A 205 11.62 8.39 7.13
N PHE A 206 11.60 7.11 6.78
CA PHE A 206 11.80 5.96 7.65
C PHE A 206 13.11 5.21 7.32
N GLU A 207 14.07 5.88 6.74
CA GLU A 207 15.37 5.30 6.36
C GLU A 207 16.30 5.10 7.54
#